data_13baa0e3890e7bb898956b7b2e72011c
#
_entry.id   13baa0e3890e7bb898956b7b2e72011c
#
_cell.length_a   1.000
_cell.length_b   1.000
_cell.length_c   1.000
_cell.angle_alpha   90.00
_cell.angle_beta   90.00
_cell.angle_gamma   90.00
#
_symmetry.space_group_name_H-M   'P 1'
#
loop_
_entity.id
_entity.type
_entity.pdbx_description
1 polymer ?
#
loop_
_entity_poly.entity_id
_entity_poly.type
_entity_poly.pdbx_seq_one_letter_code
_entity_poly.pdbx_strand_id
1 'polypeptide(L)'
;MNGKALFEPLRITAPADLGPAIRARRREQALRIDDAASLSGVSVDLLSRLENGKGSVRVDKLLTVLDALGLAVVVGPKDHPWMRLAPHPQPQAPHPELP
;
A
#
# COMPACT_ATOMS: atom_id res chain seq x y z
N MET A 1 3.17 17.73 12.59
CA MET A 1 2.92 17.32 12.23
C MET A 1 2.46 16.80 11.85
N ASN A 2 2.20 16.82 11.87
CA ASN A 2 1.71 16.34 11.58
C ASN A 2 1.74 15.32 10.98
N GLY A 3 2.17 15.05 11.01
CA GLY A 3 2.42 13.94 10.31
C GLY A 3 1.40 12.93 10.37
N LYS A 4 0.64 13.05 11.28
CA LYS A 4 -0.29 12.18 11.50
C LYS A 4 -1.18 11.94 10.42
N ALA A 5 -1.48 12.77 9.74
CA ALA A 5 -2.49 12.58 8.78
C ALA A 5 -1.97 12.11 7.48
N LEU A 6 -0.71 11.78 7.40
CA LEU A 6 -0.18 11.42 6.15
C LEU A 6 -0.73 10.14 5.62
N PHE A 7 -1.18 9.25 6.45
CA PHE A 7 -1.63 7.98 5.97
C PHE A 7 -2.80 7.52 6.79
N GLU A 8 -3.97 7.56 6.20
CA GLU A 8 -5.17 7.11 6.85
C GLU A 8 -5.51 5.70 6.45
N PRO A 9 -6.25 4.97 7.29
CA PRO A 9 -6.66 3.62 6.92
C PRO A 9 -7.42 3.63 5.60
N LEU A 10 -7.13 2.65 4.76
CA LEU A 10 -7.76 2.56 3.45
C LEU A 10 -8.53 1.27 3.33
N ARG A 11 -9.61 1.30 2.58
CA ARG A 11 -10.38 0.11 2.30
C ARG A 11 -9.89 -0.48 0.99
N ILE A 12 -9.40 -1.71 1.04
CA ILE A 12 -8.81 -2.36 -0.11
C ILE A 12 -9.76 -3.45 -0.59
N THR A 13 -10.15 -3.41 -1.83
CA THR A 13 -11.01 -4.43 -2.40
C THR A 13 -10.39 -5.14 -3.58
N ALA A 14 -9.26 -4.65 -4.06
CA ALA A 14 -8.57 -5.28 -5.19
C ALA A 14 -7.07 -5.06 -5.04
N PRO A 15 -6.27 -5.91 -5.65
CA PRO A 15 -4.81 -5.74 -5.55
C PRO A 15 -4.34 -4.37 -6.01
N ALA A 16 -5.01 -3.82 -7.02
CA ALA A 16 -4.62 -2.51 -7.53
C ALA A 16 -4.79 -1.39 -6.50
N ASP A 17 -5.64 -1.60 -5.51
CA ASP A 17 -5.83 -0.59 -4.48
C ASP A 17 -4.63 -0.54 -3.53
N LEU A 18 -3.95 -1.67 -3.40
CA LEU A 18 -2.89 -1.76 -2.42
C LEU A 18 -1.58 -1.16 -2.91
N GLY A 19 -1.32 -1.24 -4.19
CA GLY A 19 -0.06 -0.75 -4.74
C GLY A 19 0.24 0.69 -4.41
N PRO A 20 -0.69 1.61 -4.67
CA PRO A 20 -0.45 3.01 -4.36
C PRO A 20 -0.18 3.26 -2.87
N ALA A 21 -0.84 2.50 -2.00
CA ALA A 21 -0.63 2.65 -0.56
C ALA A 21 0.79 2.24 -0.18
N ILE A 22 1.27 1.14 -0.76
CA ILE A 22 2.61 0.67 -0.48
C ILE A 22 3.64 1.67 -1.00
N ARG A 23 3.42 2.17 -2.21
CA ARG A 23 4.34 3.15 -2.79
C ARG A 23 4.37 4.43 -1.96
N ALA A 24 3.21 4.91 -1.55
CA ALA A 24 3.14 6.12 -0.76
C ALA A 24 3.89 5.97 0.56
N ARG A 25 3.70 4.82 1.21
CA ARG A 25 4.39 4.59 2.47
C ARG A 25 5.90 4.50 2.26
N ARG A 26 6.33 3.82 1.20
CA ARG A 26 7.74 3.71 0.90
C ARG A 26 8.37 5.08 0.70
N ARG A 27 7.68 5.92 -0.08
CA ARG A 27 8.19 7.27 -0.35
C ARG A 27 8.18 8.13 0.89
N GLU A 28 7.18 7.95 1.72
CA GLU A 28 7.12 8.68 2.96
C GLU A 28 8.33 8.39 3.83
N GLN A 29 8.86 7.20 3.73
CA GLN A 29 10.03 6.80 4.50
C GLN A 29 11.32 7.04 3.71
N ALA A 30 11.21 7.71 2.57
CA ALA A 30 12.37 8.04 1.74
C ALA A 30 13.17 6.81 1.31
N LEU A 31 12.47 5.72 1.04
CA LEU A 31 13.14 4.49 0.61
C LEU A 31 13.05 4.34 -0.90
N ARG A 32 14.15 3.97 -1.51
CA ARG A 32 14.14 3.58 -2.92
C ARG A 32 13.54 2.20 -2.99
N ILE A 33 13.07 1.82 -4.16
CA ILE A 33 12.41 0.53 -4.31
C ILE A 33 13.36 -0.63 -4.00
N ASP A 34 14.63 -0.52 -4.38
CA ASP A 34 15.58 -1.58 -4.09
C ASP A 34 15.86 -1.68 -2.59
N ASP A 35 15.90 -0.56 -1.90
CA ASP A 35 16.10 -0.57 -0.45
C ASP A 35 14.90 -1.19 0.25
N ALA A 36 13.70 -0.86 -0.20
CA ALA A 36 12.50 -1.41 0.39
C ALA A 36 12.39 -2.91 0.12
N ALA A 37 12.77 -3.34 -1.07
CA ALA A 37 12.76 -4.76 -1.40
C ALA A 37 13.74 -5.52 -0.51
N SER A 38 14.92 -4.96 -0.32
CA SER A 38 15.93 -5.58 0.53
C SER A 38 15.45 -5.66 1.98
N LEU A 39 14.87 -4.58 2.46
CA LEU A 39 14.37 -4.53 3.82
C LEU A 39 13.26 -5.56 4.03
N SER A 40 12.44 -5.78 3.00
CA SER A 40 11.33 -6.70 3.08
C SER A 40 11.72 -8.15 2.77
N GLY A 41 12.93 -8.37 2.30
CA GLY A 41 13.35 -9.72 1.95
C GLY A 41 12.69 -10.24 0.68
N VAL A 42 12.35 -9.36 -0.25
CA VAL A 42 11.72 -9.77 -1.50
C VAL A 42 12.51 -9.17 -2.65
N SER A 43 12.24 -9.64 -3.87
CA SER A 43 12.94 -9.10 -5.03
C SER A 43 12.37 -7.74 -5.42
N VAL A 44 13.16 -6.96 -6.10
CA VAL A 44 12.71 -5.68 -6.64
C VAL A 44 11.56 -5.92 -7.61
N ASP A 45 11.64 -6.99 -8.41
CA ASP A 45 10.58 -7.31 -9.34
C ASP A 45 9.26 -7.57 -8.63
N LEU A 46 9.29 -8.32 -7.54
CA LEU A 46 8.08 -8.61 -6.80
C LEU A 46 7.49 -7.31 -6.24
N LEU A 47 8.32 -6.47 -5.65
CA LEU A 47 7.85 -5.24 -5.07
C LEU A 47 7.30 -4.30 -6.15
N SER A 48 7.97 -4.23 -7.28
CA SER A 48 7.51 -3.41 -8.39
C SER A 48 6.15 -3.85 -8.89
N ARG A 49 5.96 -5.17 -9.05
CA ARG A 49 4.67 -5.68 -9.51
C ARG A 49 3.58 -5.38 -8.48
N LEU A 50 3.92 -5.50 -7.21
CA LEU A 50 2.98 -5.23 -6.15
C LEU A 50 2.56 -3.75 -6.15
N GLU A 51 3.50 -2.85 -6.30
CA GLU A 51 3.21 -1.41 -6.33
C GLU A 51 2.38 -1.04 -7.55
N ASN A 52 2.51 -1.79 -8.63
CA ASN A 52 1.77 -1.50 -9.84
C ASN A 52 0.51 -2.34 -10.00
N GLY A 53 0.18 -3.14 -9.00
CA GLY A 53 -1.03 -3.93 -9.01
C GLY A 53 -1.05 -5.00 -10.07
N LYS A 54 0.11 -5.53 -10.45
CA LYS A 54 0.18 -6.50 -11.51
C LYS A 54 0.51 -7.89 -11.02
N GLY A 55 -0.08 -8.88 -11.66
CA GLY A 55 0.19 -10.27 -11.33
C GLY A 55 -0.40 -10.65 -10.00
N SER A 56 0.05 -11.77 -9.49
CA SER A 56 -0.41 -12.22 -8.17
C SER A 56 0.79 -12.33 -7.25
N VAL A 57 0.54 -12.19 -5.98
CA VAL A 57 1.58 -12.24 -4.97
C VAL A 57 1.07 -13.12 -3.85
N ARG A 58 1.92 -13.94 -3.30
CA ARG A 58 1.54 -14.78 -2.18
C ARG A 58 1.22 -13.89 -0.99
N VAL A 59 0.21 -14.25 -0.24
CA VAL A 59 -0.22 -13.45 0.91
C VAL A 59 0.91 -13.32 1.93
N ASP A 60 1.67 -14.36 2.16
CA ASP A 60 2.75 -14.27 3.13
C ASP A 60 3.81 -13.25 2.71
N LYS A 61 4.09 -13.16 1.42
CA LYS A 61 5.05 -12.16 0.95
C LYS A 61 4.47 -10.76 1.07
N LEU A 62 3.19 -10.62 0.76
CA LEU A 62 2.52 -9.33 0.90
C LEU A 62 2.59 -8.85 2.33
N LEU A 63 2.26 -9.73 3.29
CA LEU A 63 2.27 -9.33 4.69
C LEU A 63 3.68 -8.99 5.15
N THR A 64 4.68 -9.67 4.63
CA THR A 64 6.06 -9.36 4.95
C THR A 64 6.43 -7.94 4.48
N VAL A 65 6.01 -7.58 3.28
CA VAL A 65 6.29 -6.24 2.75
C VAL A 65 5.58 -5.18 3.59
N LEU A 66 4.31 -5.41 3.91
CA LEU A 66 3.56 -4.44 4.70
C LEU A 66 4.20 -4.24 6.06
N ASP A 67 4.56 -5.34 6.71
CA ASP A 67 5.18 -5.25 8.02
C ASP A 67 6.50 -4.49 7.96
N ALA A 68 7.31 -4.75 6.95
CA ALA A 68 8.60 -4.07 6.81
C ALA A 68 8.43 -2.56 6.63
N LEU A 69 7.33 -2.14 6.03
CA LEU A 69 7.06 -0.72 5.82
C LEU A 69 6.23 -0.11 6.96
N GLY A 70 5.97 -0.88 8.00
CA GLY A 70 5.22 -0.36 9.14
C GLY A 70 3.73 -0.27 8.88
N LEU A 71 3.21 -1.08 7.97
CA LEU A 71 1.78 -1.10 7.68
C LEU A 71 1.15 -2.36 8.25
N ALA A 72 -0.11 -2.28 8.62
CA ALA A 72 -0.84 -3.42 9.16
C ALA A 72 -2.15 -3.60 8.41
N VAL A 73 -2.64 -4.82 8.40
CA VAL A 73 -3.91 -5.13 7.77
C VAL A 73 -4.88 -5.54 8.87
N VAL A 74 -6.09 -5.06 8.77
CA VAL A 74 -7.14 -5.40 9.72
C VAL A 74 -8.29 -5.98 8.93
N VAL A 75 -8.86 -7.04 9.43
CA VAL A 75 -9.98 -7.71 8.77
C VAL A 75 -11.20 -7.60 9.65
N GLY A 76 -12.32 -7.25 9.06
CA GLY A 76 -13.58 -7.14 9.79
C GLY A 76 -14.75 -7.24 8.86
N PRO A 77 -15.98 -7.26 9.39
CA PRO A 77 -17.17 -7.32 8.57
C PRO A 77 -17.27 -6.08 7.70
N LYS A 78 -17.76 -6.25 6.49
CA LYS A 78 -17.88 -5.13 5.56
C LYS A 78 -18.75 -4.02 6.11
N ASP A 79 -19.75 -4.36 6.89
CA ASP A 79 -20.68 -3.35 7.39
C ASP A 79 -20.29 -2.77 8.74
N HIS A 80 -19.12 -3.13 9.25
CA HIS A 80 -18.64 -2.53 10.47
C HIS A 80 -18.49 -1.02 10.26
N PRO A 81 -18.91 -0.19 11.21
CA PRO A 81 -18.84 1.26 11.01
C PRO A 81 -17.48 1.77 10.60
N TRP A 82 -16.43 1.19 11.12
CA TRP A 82 -15.08 1.61 10.76
C TRP A 82 -14.80 1.35 9.28
N MET A 83 -15.31 0.25 8.75
CA MET A 83 -15.13 -0.06 7.35
C MET A 83 -15.84 0.94 6.45
N ARG A 84 -16.97 1.45 6.89
CA ARG A 84 -17.68 2.41 6.09
C ARG A 84 -17.00 3.76 6.07
N LEU A 85 -16.29 4.08 7.15
CA LEU A 85 -15.62 5.36 7.21
C LEU A 85 -14.27 5.36 6.54
N ALA A 86 -13.68 4.20 6.32
CA ALA A 86 -12.39 4.15 5.69
C ALA A 86 -12.52 4.49 4.21
N PRO A 87 -11.75 5.44 3.71
CA PRO A 87 -11.88 5.81 2.30
C PRO A 87 -11.35 4.71 1.40
N HIS A 88 -11.95 4.62 0.22
CA HIS A 88 -11.45 3.72 -0.79
C HIS A 88 -10.39 4.47 -1.59
N PRO A 89 -9.28 3.86 -1.93
CA PRO A 89 -8.25 4.55 -2.70
C PRO A 89 -8.79 5.01 -4.03
N GLN A 90 -8.39 6.18 -4.44
CA GLN A 90 -8.78 6.68 -5.73
C GLN A 90 -7.97 5.99 -6.80
N PRO A 91 -8.53 5.81 -7.98
CA PRO A 91 -7.76 5.25 -9.07
C PRO A 91 -6.55 6.12 -9.31
N GLN A 92 -5.51 5.48 -9.80
CA GLN A 92 -4.34 6.25 -10.10
C GLN A 92 -4.51 6.91 -11.39
N ALA A 93 -5.35 7.84 -11.43
CA ALA A 93 -5.57 8.53 -12.65
C ALA A 93 -4.39 9.35 -12.98
N PRO A 94 -4.25 9.66 -14.17
CA PRO A 94 -3.25 10.56 -14.58
C PRO A 94 -3.61 11.75 -13.86
N HIS A 95 -2.89 12.35 -13.25
CA HIS A 95 -3.19 13.40 -12.50
C HIS A 95 -3.16 14.59 -13.27
N PRO A 96 -4.18 14.94 -13.79
CA PRO A 96 -4.26 16.08 -14.61
C PRO A 96 -3.92 17.22 -13.79
N GLU A 97 -4.35 17.14 -12.68
CA GLU A 97 -4.17 18.24 -11.89
C GLU A 97 -2.81 18.37 -11.56
N LEU A 98 -2.12 17.43 -11.74
CA LEU A 98 -0.87 17.58 -11.48
C LEU A 98 -0.28 17.89 -12.51
N PRO A 99 -0.70 18.29 -13.10
CA PRO A 99 -0.14 18.52 -14.23
C PRO A 99 1.08 18.30 -13.89
#